data_209a15444d815ff1e92d0ffbb65b12df
#
_entry.id   209a15444d815ff1e92d0ffbb65b12df
#
_cell.length_a   1.000
_cell.length_b   1.000
_cell.length_c   1.000
_cell.angle_alpha   90.00
_cell.angle_beta   90.00
_cell.angle_gamma   90.00
#
_symmetry.space_group_name_H-M   'P 1'
#
loop_
_entity.id
_entity.type
_entity.pdbx_description
1 polymer ?
#
loop_
_entity_poly.entity_id
_entity_poly.type
_entity_poly.pdbx_seq_one_letter_code
_entity_poly.pdbx_strand_id
1 'polypeptide(L)'
;MVKKKVLVTGGSGYIGARICLYLANAGYSVTALCHSKIPSDENWVAKMDKVLIGDVRDEQFVLKVAEHGYDVLVHLISLDHRQSDGNPILVSSVNITPVWFLLDTFSKKGLKKFIYFSTAQVYGMLQDEIVTESKMLLSQNPYGLTHQIGEVICEYYNRTSDVDCHVVRLSNSYGAPIFEENNCWWLVINDLCRMAYTQKLIVLQSDGSPLRDFIHGWDVCRGVEAIIETKEKHLIYNLSSGITLSILEIAEKIKKVFAERYNIELPIKVTEQNKNSKTMIYKLDNSLICSIGFEPKLSLEDGINDLFEYLQKKVK
;
A
#
# COMPACT_ATOMS: atom_id res chain seq x y z
N MET A 1 -0.44 25.44 16.87
CA MET A 1 -0.29 25.29 15.40
C MET A 1 -1.58 24.73 14.82
N VAL A 2 -2.02 25.21 13.66
CA VAL A 2 -3.19 24.65 12.97
C VAL A 2 -2.78 23.27 12.44
N LYS A 3 -3.59 22.23 12.72
CA LYS A 3 -3.34 20.87 12.24
C LYS A 3 -3.54 20.82 10.73
N LYS A 4 -2.62 20.19 9.99
CA LYS A 4 -2.83 19.90 8.56
C LYS A 4 -4.06 19.00 8.38
N LYS A 5 -4.94 19.38 7.46
CA LYS A 5 -6.14 18.60 7.11
C LYS A 5 -5.82 17.61 6.01
N VAL A 6 -5.96 16.34 6.31
CA VAL A 6 -5.66 15.23 5.40
C VAL A 6 -6.93 14.48 5.04
N LEU A 7 -7.26 14.40 3.73
CA LEU A 7 -8.28 13.50 3.21
C LEU A 7 -7.62 12.20 2.74
N VAL A 8 -8.12 11.07 3.23
CA VAL A 8 -7.66 9.73 2.80
C VAL A 8 -8.81 9.02 2.09
N THR A 9 -8.74 8.87 0.78
CA THR A 9 -9.72 8.08 0.03
C THR A 9 -9.38 6.59 0.12
N GLY A 10 -10.40 5.74 0.24
CA GLY A 10 -10.18 4.34 0.58
C GLY A 10 -9.78 4.15 2.07
N GLY A 11 -10.23 5.08 2.94
CA GLY A 11 -9.86 5.15 4.34
C GLY A 11 -10.23 3.93 5.18
N SER A 12 -11.20 3.11 4.76
CA SER A 12 -11.53 1.82 5.40
C SER A 12 -10.82 0.61 4.79
N GLY A 13 -10.01 0.81 3.75
CA GLY A 13 -9.24 -0.27 3.10
C GLY A 13 -8.05 -0.74 3.95
N TYR A 14 -7.42 -1.84 3.53
CA TYR A 14 -6.32 -2.47 4.24
C TYR A 14 -5.14 -1.51 4.55
N ILE A 15 -4.71 -0.71 3.58
CA ILE A 15 -3.65 0.29 3.75
C ILE A 15 -4.24 1.58 4.34
N GLY A 16 -5.38 2.05 3.80
CA GLY A 16 -6.00 3.33 4.17
C GLY A 16 -6.36 3.44 5.64
N ALA A 17 -6.93 2.38 6.23
CA ALA A 17 -7.30 2.38 7.65
C ALA A 17 -6.09 2.58 8.58
N ARG A 18 -4.94 2.00 8.20
CA ARG A 18 -3.69 2.15 8.95
C ARG A 18 -3.10 3.55 8.78
N ILE A 19 -3.11 4.10 7.57
CA ILE A 19 -2.68 5.48 7.30
C ILE A 19 -3.53 6.47 8.09
N CYS A 20 -4.86 6.32 8.07
CA CYS A 20 -5.77 7.17 8.85
C CYS A 20 -5.44 7.14 10.34
N LEU A 21 -5.29 5.93 10.92
CA LEU A 21 -4.97 5.76 12.33
C LEU A 21 -3.61 6.35 12.70
N TYR A 22 -2.59 6.11 11.86
CA TYR A 22 -1.24 6.61 12.06
C TYR A 22 -1.22 8.15 12.07
N LEU A 23 -1.76 8.78 11.03
CA LEU A 23 -1.77 10.22 10.87
C LEU A 23 -2.60 10.91 11.98
N ALA A 24 -3.74 10.33 12.37
CA ALA A 24 -4.53 10.86 13.48
C ALA A 24 -3.75 10.83 14.80
N ASN A 25 -3.02 9.74 15.09
CA ASN A 25 -2.15 9.63 16.26
C ASN A 25 -0.93 10.60 16.18
N ALA A 26 -0.43 10.90 14.99
CA ALA A 26 0.62 11.88 14.75
C ALA A 26 0.13 13.34 14.84
N GLY A 27 -1.18 13.55 15.04
CA GLY A 27 -1.75 14.88 15.30
C GLY A 27 -2.35 15.60 14.11
N TYR A 28 -2.47 14.94 12.95
CA TYR A 28 -3.18 15.47 11.78
C TYR A 28 -4.71 15.49 12.00
N SER A 29 -5.42 16.38 11.31
CA SER A 29 -6.88 16.35 11.20
C SER A 29 -7.25 15.46 10.03
N VAL A 30 -7.63 14.20 10.31
CA VAL A 30 -7.84 13.18 9.30
C VAL A 30 -9.32 13.02 8.96
N THR A 31 -9.67 13.18 7.69
CA THR A 31 -10.96 12.77 7.14
C THR A 31 -10.78 11.46 6.38
N ALA A 32 -11.45 10.40 6.80
CA ALA A 32 -11.47 9.12 6.12
C ALA A 32 -12.66 9.05 5.16
N LEU A 33 -12.42 8.87 3.85
CA LEU A 33 -13.47 8.61 2.87
C LEU A 33 -13.57 7.10 2.64
N CYS A 34 -14.71 6.53 3.02
CA CYS A 34 -15.05 5.11 2.91
C CYS A 34 -16.13 4.91 1.83
N HIS A 35 -16.18 3.72 1.21
CA HIS A 35 -17.11 3.50 0.09
C HIS A 35 -18.55 3.30 0.53
N SER A 36 -18.85 2.32 1.37
CA SER A 36 -20.23 1.86 1.58
C SER A 36 -20.73 1.88 3.03
N LYS A 37 -19.83 1.87 4.01
CA LYS A 37 -20.20 1.85 5.43
C LYS A 37 -19.13 2.47 6.30
N ILE A 38 -19.54 2.97 7.46
CA ILE A 38 -18.63 3.38 8.53
C ILE A 38 -18.03 2.10 9.14
N PRO A 39 -16.70 2.04 9.37
CA PRO A 39 -16.09 0.93 10.09
C PRO A 39 -16.73 0.72 11.47
N SER A 40 -16.83 -0.54 11.91
CA SER A 40 -17.44 -0.90 13.20
C SER A 40 -16.55 -0.62 14.41
N ASP A 41 -15.27 -0.35 14.21
CA ASP A 41 -14.34 0.01 15.31
C ASP A 41 -14.57 1.46 15.75
N GLU A 42 -15.33 1.62 16.84
CA GLU A 42 -15.66 2.93 17.42
C GLU A 42 -14.40 3.71 17.88
N ASN A 43 -13.36 3.01 18.35
CA ASN A 43 -12.11 3.66 18.78
C ASN A 43 -11.36 4.24 17.59
N TRP A 44 -11.38 3.54 16.44
CA TRP A 44 -10.81 4.06 15.21
C TRP A 44 -11.61 5.27 14.71
N VAL A 45 -12.94 5.15 14.66
CA VAL A 45 -13.83 6.24 14.23
C VAL A 45 -13.66 7.49 15.09
N ALA A 46 -13.57 7.35 16.42
CA ALA A 46 -13.39 8.45 17.35
C ALA A 46 -12.06 9.22 17.18
N LYS A 47 -11.07 8.64 16.52
CA LYS A 47 -9.80 9.31 16.21
C LYS A 47 -9.85 10.15 14.94
N MET A 48 -10.82 9.92 14.07
CA MET A 48 -10.99 10.67 12.83
C MET A 48 -11.68 12.01 13.12
N ASP A 49 -11.25 13.06 12.43
CA ASP A 49 -11.99 14.33 12.43
C ASP A 49 -13.36 14.14 11.76
N LYS A 50 -13.39 13.39 10.64
CA LYS A 50 -14.62 12.99 9.95
C LYS A 50 -14.46 11.61 9.33
N VAL A 51 -15.58 10.87 9.24
CA VAL A 51 -15.72 9.70 8.37
C VAL A 51 -16.83 9.98 7.38
N LEU A 52 -16.48 10.03 6.09
CA LEU A 52 -17.40 10.28 5.00
C LEU A 52 -17.69 8.98 4.25
N ILE A 53 -18.95 8.79 3.84
CA ILE A 53 -19.37 7.63 3.05
C ILE A 53 -19.80 8.09 1.68
N GLY A 54 -19.21 7.52 0.63
CA GLY A 54 -19.58 7.82 -0.74
C GLY A 54 -18.63 7.22 -1.76
N ASP A 55 -19.02 7.39 -3.02
CA ASP A 55 -18.26 6.91 -4.17
C ASP A 55 -17.51 8.09 -4.82
N VAL A 56 -16.21 7.95 -5.03
CA VAL A 56 -15.40 8.97 -5.73
C VAL A 56 -15.74 9.11 -7.21
N ARG A 57 -16.59 8.25 -7.75
CA ARG A 57 -17.15 8.35 -9.10
C ARG A 57 -18.40 9.26 -9.16
N ASP A 58 -18.97 9.59 -8.01
CA ASP A 58 -20.08 10.53 -7.91
C ASP A 58 -19.52 11.97 -7.85
N GLU A 59 -19.66 12.67 -8.94
CA GLU A 59 -19.17 14.05 -9.10
C GLU A 59 -19.75 15.00 -8.04
N GLN A 60 -21.06 14.91 -7.76
CA GLN A 60 -21.72 15.79 -6.79
C GLN A 60 -21.22 15.52 -5.36
N PHE A 61 -20.95 14.26 -5.05
CA PHE A 61 -20.37 13.89 -3.76
C PHE A 61 -18.96 14.46 -3.62
N VAL A 62 -18.10 14.27 -4.63
CA VAL A 62 -16.70 14.76 -4.61
C VAL A 62 -16.66 16.30 -4.51
N LEU A 63 -17.51 17.02 -5.24
CA LEU A 63 -17.61 18.47 -5.14
C LEU A 63 -17.97 18.94 -3.72
N LYS A 64 -18.93 18.28 -3.05
CA LYS A 64 -19.27 18.56 -1.65
C LYS A 64 -18.13 18.28 -0.69
N VAL A 65 -17.40 17.18 -0.90
CA VAL A 65 -16.22 16.82 -0.07
C VAL A 65 -15.14 17.89 -0.21
N ALA A 66 -14.91 18.39 -1.42
CA ALA A 66 -13.89 19.41 -1.69
C ALA A 66 -14.16 20.76 -1.00
N GLU A 67 -15.44 21.09 -0.71
CA GLU A 67 -15.80 22.32 0.03
C GLU A 67 -15.26 22.35 1.48
N HIS A 68 -14.88 21.22 2.06
CA HIS A 68 -14.31 21.19 3.41
C HIS A 68 -12.89 21.76 3.49
N GLY A 69 -12.20 21.88 2.33
CA GLY A 69 -10.82 22.36 2.23
C GLY A 69 -9.83 21.42 2.90
N TYR A 70 -8.89 20.87 2.15
CA TYR A 70 -7.84 19.97 2.63
C TYR A 70 -6.47 20.47 2.19
N ASP A 71 -5.46 20.27 3.04
CA ASP A 71 -4.07 20.56 2.69
C ASP A 71 -3.45 19.41 1.89
N VAL A 72 -3.84 18.17 2.23
CA VAL A 72 -3.30 16.95 1.62
C VAL A 72 -4.43 15.99 1.27
N LEU A 73 -4.34 15.35 0.09
CA LEU A 73 -5.18 14.24 -0.30
C LEU A 73 -4.32 13.01 -0.57
N VAL A 74 -4.58 11.92 0.15
CA VAL A 74 -3.96 10.61 -0.07
C VAL A 74 -4.96 9.72 -0.80
N HIS A 75 -4.65 9.36 -2.04
CA HIS A 75 -5.55 8.56 -2.89
C HIS A 75 -5.10 7.11 -2.99
N LEU A 76 -5.94 6.21 -2.47
CA LEU A 76 -5.67 4.76 -2.36
C LEU A 76 -6.71 3.89 -3.08
N ILE A 77 -7.77 4.51 -3.63
CA ILE A 77 -8.84 3.74 -4.27
C ILE A 77 -8.35 3.18 -5.60
N SER A 78 -8.35 1.87 -5.70
CA SER A 78 -8.17 1.13 -6.95
C SER A 78 -8.78 -0.27 -6.83
N LEU A 79 -9.15 -0.87 -7.95
CA LEU A 79 -9.34 -2.31 -8.04
C LEU A 79 -7.99 -3.00 -7.91
N ASP A 80 -7.93 -4.13 -7.23
CA ASP A 80 -6.69 -4.91 -7.11
C ASP A 80 -6.32 -5.62 -8.44
N HIS A 81 -5.19 -6.30 -8.49
CA HIS A 81 -4.70 -6.97 -9.69
C HIS A 81 -5.65 -8.06 -10.22
N ARG A 82 -6.44 -8.73 -9.36
CA ARG A 82 -7.41 -9.76 -9.77
C ARG A 82 -8.67 -9.13 -10.34
N GLN A 83 -9.14 -8.07 -9.70
CA GLN A 83 -10.32 -7.31 -10.13
C GLN A 83 -10.05 -6.52 -11.41
N SER A 84 -8.80 -6.13 -11.65
CA SER A 84 -8.39 -5.35 -12.83
C SER A 84 -8.27 -6.19 -14.12
N ASP A 85 -8.25 -7.52 -14.03
CA ASP A 85 -8.29 -8.40 -15.21
C ASP A 85 -9.69 -8.49 -15.86
N GLY A 86 -10.66 -7.75 -15.33
CA GLY A 86 -12.05 -7.78 -15.77
C GLY A 86 -12.37 -6.76 -16.87
N ASN A 87 -13.52 -6.15 -16.74
CA ASN A 87 -14.05 -5.19 -17.72
C ASN A 87 -13.23 -3.89 -17.75
N PRO A 88 -12.58 -3.50 -18.87
CA PRO A 88 -11.78 -2.28 -18.99
C PRO A 88 -12.56 -1.00 -18.64
N ILE A 89 -13.86 -0.94 -18.93
CA ILE A 89 -14.72 0.22 -18.60
C ILE A 89 -14.81 0.38 -17.09
N LEU A 90 -15.09 -0.72 -16.37
CA LEU A 90 -15.14 -0.70 -14.90
C LEU A 90 -13.77 -0.34 -14.32
N VAL A 91 -12.71 -0.97 -14.82
CA VAL A 91 -11.34 -0.72 -14.33
C VAL A 91 -10.94 0.75 -14.53
N SER A 92 -11.21 1.31 -15.72
CA SER A 92 -10.94 2.72 -15.99
C SER A 92 -11.78 3.66 -15.12
N SER A 93 -13.05 3.32 -14.90
CA SER A 93 -13.96 4.14 -14.07
C SER A 93 -13.56 4.19 -12.60
N VAL A 94 -12.83 3.18 -12.10
CA VAL A 94 -12.38 3.13 -10.69
C VAL A 94 -10.93 3.58 -10.54
N ASN A 95 -10.01 3.13 -11.42
CA ASN A 95 -8.58 3.35 -11.26
C ASN A 95 -8.06 4.62 -11.93
N ILE A 96 -8.73 5.12 -12.98
CA ILE A 96 -8.23 6.25 -13.79
C ILE A 96 -9.06 7.50 -13.60
N THR A 97 -10.36 7.42 -13.90
CA THR A 97 -11.26 8.57 -13.91
C THR A 97 -11.25 9.35 -12.57
N PRO A 98 -11.29 8.67 -11.40
CA PRO A 98 -11.27 9.38 -10.11
C PRO A 98 -9.95 10.13 -9.86
N VAL A 99 -8.81 9.61 -10.30
CA VAL A 99 -7.52 10.31 -10.15
C VAL A 99 -7.57 11.68 -10.83
N TRP A 100 -8.06 11.69 -12.07
CA TRP A 100 -8.20 12.91 -12.86
C TRP A 100 -9.21 13.87 -12.26
N PHE A 101 -10.40 13.37 -11.93
CA PHE A 101 -11.47 14.18 -11.41
C PHE A 101 -11.16 14.77 -10.02
N LEU A 102 -10.53 14.00 -9.14
CA LEU A 102 -10.07 14.50 -7.84
C LEU A 102 -9.04 15.62 -8.01
N LEU A 103 -8.04 15.42 -8.86
CA LEU A 103 -7.03 16.45 -9.12
C LEU A 103 -7.65 17.71 -9.73
N ASP A 104 -8.54 17.57 -10.72
CA ASP A 104 -9.23 18.72 -11.33
C ASP A 104 -10.06 19.49 -10.31
N THR A 105 -10.75 18.78 -9.42
CA THR A 105 -11.62 19.41 -8.42
C THR A 105 -10.82 20.06 -7.30
N PHE A 106 -9.90 19.30 -6.67
CA PHE A 106 -9.23 19.77 -5.46
C PHE A 106 -8.12 20.79 -5.74
N SER A 107 -7.50 20.79 -6.93
CA SER A 107 -6.56 21.84 -7.32
C SER A 107 -7.22 23.23 -7.32
N LYS A 108 -8.46 23.33 -7.75
CA LYS A 108 -9.28 24.56 -7.75
C LYS A 108 -9.74 24.99 -6.34
N LYS A 109 -9.63 24.09 -5.34
CA LYS A 109 -10.02 24.33 -3.94
C LYS A 109 -8.82 24.52 -3.01
N GLY A 110 -7.62 24.71 -3.57
CA GLY A 110 -6.42 25.08 -2.82
C GLY A 110 -5.70 23.91 -2.15
N LEU A 111 -5.93 22.67 -2.63
CA LEU A 111 -5.12 21.51 -2.23
C LEU A 111 -3.64 21.81 -2.44
N LYS A 112 -2.80 21.44 -1.46
CA LYS A 112 -1.34 21.66 -1.53
C LYS A 112 -0.60 20.43 -2.01
N LYS A 113 -0.99 19.25 -1.51
CA LYS A 113 -0.36 17.98 -1.87
C LYS A 113 -1.38 16.93 -2.27
N PHE A 114 -1.07 16.19 -3.33
CA PHE A 114 -1.79 15.00 -3.75
C PHE A 114 -0.84 13.81 -3.73
N ILE A 115 -1.10 12.81 -2.92
CA ILE A 115 -0.28 11.60 -2.81
C ILE A 115 -1.05 10.47 -3.46
N TYR A 116 -0.56 10.02 -4.60
CA TYR A 116 -1.15 8.94 -5.38
C TYR A 116 -0.44 7.61 -5.09
N PHE A 117 -1.20 6.61 -4.68
CA PHE A 117 -0.65 5.26 -4.52
C PHE A 117 -0.64 4.52 -5.85
N SER A 118 0.54 4.41 -6.41
CA SER A 118 0.89 3.53 -7.51
C SER A 118 1.48 2.22 -6.97
N THR A 119 2.07 1.41 -7.81
CA THR A 119 2.56 0.07 -7.49
C THR A 119 3.89 -0.21 -8.16
N ALA A 120 4.74 -1.02 -7.56
CA ALA A 120 5.96 -1.52 -8.22
C ALA A 120 5.65 -2.39 -9.46
N GLN A 121 4.40 -2.85 -9.67
CA GLN A 121 4.02 -3.61 -10.86
C GLN A 121 4.05 -2.78 -12.15
N VAL A 122 4.12 -1.44 -12.07
CA VAL A 122 4.30 -0.57 -13.24
C VAL A 122 5.64 -0.82 -13.95
N TYR A 123 6.65 -1.32 -13.25
CA TYR A 123 7.95 -1.67 -13.82
C TYR A 123 7.91 -2.90 -14.73
N GLY A 124 6.87 -3.73 -14.60
CA GLY A 124 6.75 -4.98 -15.34
C GLY A 124 7.72 -6.06 -14.86
N MET A 125 8.28 -6.81 -15.81
CA MET A 125 9.23 -7.88 -15.48
C MET A 125 10.59 -7.28 -15.11
N LEU A 126 11.05 -7.58 -13.90
CA LEU A 126 12.34 -7.14 -13.39
C LEU A 126 13.43 -8.15 -13.74
N GLN A 127 14.64 -7.65 -13.96
CA GLN A 127 15.83 -8.42 -14.26
C GLN A 127 16.88 -8.23 -13.16
N ASP A 128 18.11 -8.74 -13.37
CA ASP A 128 19.22 -8.51 -12.43
C ASP A 128 19.62 -7.02 -12.44
N GLU A 129 19.03 -6.23 -11.56
CA GLU A 129 19.14 -4.77 -11.60
C GLU A 129 18.79 -4.06 -10.28
N ILE A 130 19.25 -2.84 -10.15
CA ILE A 130 18.74 -1.89 -9.15
C ILE A 130 17.66 -1.05 -9.84
N VAL A 131 16.45 -1.13 -9.31
CA VAL A 131 15.25 -0.49 -9.87
C VAL A 131 15.05 0.86 -9.21
N THR A 132 15.46 1.92 -9.91
CA THR A 132 15.22 3.30 -9.49
C THR A 132 13.91 3.83 -10.08
N GLU A 133 13.45 4.98 -9.59
CA GLU A 133 12.23 5.66 -10.09
C GLU A 133 12.33 6.08 -11.55
N SER A 134 13.55 6.24 -12.08
CA SER A 134 13.81 6.59 -13.49
C SER A 134 13.67 5.42 -14.47
N LYS A 135 13.51 4.18 -13.96
CA LYS A 135 13.32 3.01 -14.83
C LYS A 135 12.09 3.16 -15.70
N MET A 136 12.24 2.82 -16.99
CA MET A 136 11.12 2.80 -17.94
C MET A 136 10.02 1.83 -17.48
N LEU A 137 8.77 2.28 -17.56
CA LEU A 137 7.61 1.50 -17.18
C LEU A 137 7.19 0.55 -18.31
N LEU A 138 7.00 -0.71 -17.96
CA LEU A 138 6.63 -1.78 -18.89
C LEU A 138 5.52 -2.65 -18.27
N SER A 139 4.43 -2.00 -17.84
CA SER A 139 3.28 -2.68 -17.22
C SER A 139 2.81 -3.86 -18.08
N GLN A 140 2.64 -5.03 -17.46
CA GLN A 140 2.27 -6.27 -18.17
C GLN A 140 0.83 -6.75 -17.86
N ASN A 141 0.10 -5.99 -17.06
CA ASN A 141 -1.28 -6.30 -16.70
C ASN A 141 -2.10 -5.01 -16.57
N PRO A 142 -3.44 -5.09 -16.64
CA PRO A 142 -4.31 -3.93 -16.55
C PRO A 142 -4.15 -3.13 -15.25
N TYR A 143 -3.82 -3.80 -14.14
CA TYR A 143 -3.57 -3.14 -12.86
C TYR A 143 -2.38 -2.17 -12.94
N GLY A 144 -1.21 -2.67 -13.37
CA GLY A 144 -0.03 -1.81 -13.58
C GLY A 144 -0.27 -0.73 -14.63
N LEU A 145 -0.93 -1.06 -15.75
CA LEU A 145 -1.27 -0.09 -16.80
C LEU A 145 -2.11 1.07 -16.27
N THR A 146 -3.17 0.79 -15.51
CA THR A 146 -4.04 1.86 -14.99
C THR A 146 -3.33 2.73 -13.96
N HIS A 147 -2.43 2.16 -13.16
CA HIS A 147 -1.59 2.94 -12.24
C HIS A 147 -0.59 3.82 -13.00
N GLN A 148 0.03 3.31 -14.06
CA GLN A 148 0.90 4.11 -14.93
C GLN A 148 0.16 5.32 -15.54
N ILE A 149 -1.10 5.14 -15.96
CA ILE A 149 -1.94 6.25 -16.44
C ILE A 149 -2.20 7.27 -15.32
N GLY A 150 -2.48 6.82 -14.10
CA GLY A 150 -2.62 7.69 -12.93
C GLY A 150 -1.35 8.51 -12.64
N GLU A 151 -0.15 7.91 -12.80
CA GLU A 151 1.13 8.64 -12.66
C GLU A 151 1.26 9.75 -13.71
N VAL A 152 0.86 9.49 -14.97
CA VAL A 152 0.87 10.51 -16.05
C VAL A 152 -0.09 11.66 -15.73
N ILE A 153 -1.25 11.36 -15.16
CA ILE A 153 -2.20 12.39 -14.71
C ILE A 153 -1.56 13.26 -13.61
N CYS A 154 -0.92 12.65 -12.62
CA CYS A 154 -0.20 13.38 -11.56
C CYS A 154 0.90 14.26 -12.11
N GLU A 155 1.68 13.77 -13.07
CA GLU A 155 2.71 14.54 -13.75
C GLU A 155 2.15 15.74 -14.52
N TYR A 156 1.00 15.57 -15.18
CA TYR A 156 0.31 16.68 -15.87
C TYR A 156 -0.06 17.78 -14.87
N TYR A 157 -0.70 17.44 -13.74
CA TYR A 157 -1.10 18.45 -12.74
C TYR A 157 0.10 19.08 -12.02
N ASN A 158 1.19 18.39 -11.84
CA ASN A 158 2.43 18.96 -11.32
C ASN A 158 3.00 20.09 -12.22
N ARG A 159 2.75 20.01 -13.53
CA ARG A 159 3.18 21.04 -14.50
C ARG A 159 2.18 22.16 -14.71
N THR A 160 0.89 21.91 -14.45
CA THR A 160 -0.20 22.82 -14.86
C THR A 160 -1.00 23.40 -13.70
N SER A 161 -0.68 23.03 -12.46
CA SER A 161 -1.35 23.52 -11.25
C SER A 161 -0.35 23.80 -10.12
N ASP A 162 -0.85 24.40 -9.03
CA ASP A 162 -0.07 24.65 -7.81
C ASP A 162 -0.06 23.45 -6.83
N VAL A 163 -0.58 22.30 -7.23
CA VAL A 163 -0.62 21.10 -6.39
C VAL A 163 0.68 20.34 -6.55
N ASP A 164 1.39 20.09 -5.43
CA ASP A 164 2.54 19.18 -5.42
C ASP A 164 2.01 17.74 -5.46
N CYS A 165 2.03 17.11 -6.62
CA CYS A 165 1.68 15.68 -6.77
C CYS A 165 2.88 14.80 -6.45
N HIS A 166 2.65 13.76 -5.66
CA HIS A 166 3.64 12.75 -5.32
C HIS A 166 3.07 11.36 -5.61
N VAL A 167 3.83 10.55 -6.32
CA VAL A 167 3.49 9.17 -6.68
C VAL A 167 4.26 8.21 -5.79
N VAL A 168 3.55 7.28 -5.16
CA VAL A 168 4.14 6.22 -4.33
C VAL A 168 4.07 4.90 -5.09
N ARG A 169 5.18 4.43 -5.64
CA ARG A 169 5.30 3.08 -6.18
C ARG A 169 5.55 2.11 -5.03
N LEU A 170 4.45 1.60 -4.49
CA LEU A 170 4.49 0.72 -3.33
C LEU A 170 4.98 -0.67 -3.72
N SER A 171 5.90 -1.23 -2.93
CA SER A 171 6.28 -2.65 -2.99
C SER A 171 5.20 -3.55 -2.36
N ASN A 172 5.51 -4.79 -2.00
CA ASN A 172 4.50 -5.69 -1.41
C ASN A 172 4.29 -5.35 0.07
N SER A 173 3.17 -4.72 0.39
CA SER A 173 2.83 -4.42 1.79
C SER A 173 2.29 -5.65 2.51
N TYR A 174 2.64 -5.80 3.80
CA TYR A 174 2.16 -6.87 4.67
C TYR A 174 1.90 -6.37 6.11
N GLY A 175 1.31 -7.22 6.95
CA GLY A 175 1.02 -6.96 8.36
C GLY A 175 -0.45 -7.18 8.72
N ALA A 176 -0.77 -7.20 10.01
CA ALA A 176 -2.13 -7.46 10.50
C ALA A 176 -3.13 -6.39 10.03
N PRO A 177 -4.37 -6.72 9.67
CA PRO A 177 -5.35 -5.72 9.27
C PRO A 177 -5.82 -4.89 10.48
N ILE A 178 -6.22 -3.64 10.24
CA ILE A 178 -6.89 -2.82 11.25
C ILE A 178 -8.31 -3.34 11.50
N PHE A 179 -9.04 -3.65 10.43
CA PHE A 179 -10.39 -4.21 10.50
C PHE A 179 -10.40 -5.66 10.06
N GLU A 180 -11.16 -6.52 10.76
CA GLU A 180 -11.29 -7.94 10.41
C GLU A 180 -11.83 -8.18 9.01
N GLU A 181 -12.75 -7.32 8.58
CA GLU A 181 -13.35 -7.36 7.25
C GLU A 181 -12.37 -7.01 6.13
N ASN A 182 -11.20 -6.45 6.42
CA ASN A 182 -10.15 -6.27 5.42
C ASN A 182 -9.54 -7.61 5.03
N ASN A 183 -10.00 -8.17 3.93
CA ASN A 183 -9.43 -9.41 3.42
C ASN A 183 -8.00 -9.19 2.91
N CYS A 184 -7.02 -9.48 3.76
CA CYS A 184 -5.59 -9.36 3.46
C CYS A 184 -4.85 -10.72 3.45
N TRP A 185 -5.61 -11.83 3.57
CA TRP A 185 -5.04 -13.17 3.71
C TRP A 185 -4.60 -13.80 2.39
N TRP A 186 -4.72 -13.08 1.29
CA TRP A 186 -4.12 -13.41 0.00
C TRP A 186 -2.73 -12.77 -0.21
N LEU A 187 -2.31 -11.84 0.67
CA LEU A 187 -0.96 -11.29 0.70
C LEU A 187 0.02 -12.36 1.18
N VAL A 188 1.13 -12.51 0.49
CA VAL A 188 2.04 -13.66 0.65
C VAL A 188 2.44 -13.88 2.12
N ILE A 189 3.03 -12.90 2.80
CA ILE A 189 3.47 -13.06 4.19
C ILE A 189 2.28 -13.33 5.11
N ASN A 190 1.17 -12.62 4.92
CA ASN A 190 -0.04 -12.81 5.73
C ASN A 190 -0.60 -14.23 5.59
N ASP A 191 -0.65 -14.75 4.37
CA ASP A 191 -1.14 -16.10 4.09
C ASP A 191 -0.22 -17.18 4.68
N LEU A 192 1.10 -17.06 4.48
CA LEU A 192 2.07 -17.98 5.05
C LEU A 192 2.02 -17.98 6.58
N CYS A 193 1.91 -16.83 7.24
CA CYS A 193 1.73 -16.74 8.69
C CYS A 193 0.40 -17.37 9.14
N ARG A 194 -0.69 -17.15 8.39
CA ARG A 194 -1.98 -17.79 8.68
C ARG A 194 -1.90 -19.31 8.55
N MET A 195 -1.30 -19.84 7.47
CA MET A 195 -1.07 -21.29 7.31
C MET A 195 -0.22 -21.86 8.46
N ALA A 196 0.89 -21.21 8.79
CA ALA A 196 1.73 -21.60 9.91
C ALA A 196 0.94 -21.67 11.21
N TYR A 197 0.09 -20.68 11.49
CA TYR A 197 -0.69 -20.61 12.73
C TYR A 197 -1.83 -21.64 12.77
N THR A 198 -2.62 -21.74 11.69
CA THR A 198 -3.85 -22.55 11.69
C THR A 198 -3.62 -24.02 11.30
N GLN A 199 -2.69 -24.28 10.39
CA GLN A 199 -2.45 -25.62 9.83
C GLN A 199 -1.18 -26.30 10.35
N LYS A 200 -0.33 -25.55 11.07
CA LYS A 200 1.01 -26.02 11.50
C LYS A 200 1.87 -26.52 10.33
N LEU A 201 1.69 -25.89 9.17
CA LEU A 201 2.32 -26.24 7.91
C LEU A 201 2.42 -24.98 7.04
N ILE A 202 3.52 -24.84 6.30
CA ILE A 202 3.66 -23.83 5.24
C ILE A 202 3.68 -24.55 3.90
N VAL A 203 2.81 -24.12 2.96
CA VAL A 203 2.75 -24.68 1.60
C VAL A 203 3.06 -23.59 0.61
N LEU A 204 4.14 -23.73 -0.17
CA LEU A 204 4.50 -22.84 -1.25
C LEU A 204 3.88 -23.30 -2.56
N GLN A 205 3.21 -22.38 -3.26
CA GLN A 205 2.57 -22.66 -4.56
C GLN A 205 3.57 -22.66 -5.73
N SER A 206 4.83 -22.28 -5.47
CA SER A 206 5.95 -22.31 -6.42
C SER A 206 7.13 -23.01 -5.78
N ASP A 207 8.26 -23.09 -6.50
CA ASP A 207 9.54 -23.57 -5.95
C ASP A 207 10.13 -22.68 -4.84
N GLY A 208 9.49 -21.54 -4.56
CA GLY A 208 9.95 -20.57 -3.57
C GLY A 208 11.03 -19.62 -4.07
N SER A 209 11.50 -19.76 -5.31
CA SER A 209 12.54 -18.91 -5.89
C SER A 209 12.12 -17.46 -6.23
N PRO A 210 10.83 -17.13 -6.51
CA PRO A 210 10.48 -15.76 -6.84
C PRO A 210 10.89 -14.76 -5.75
N LEU A 211 11.59 -13.72 -6.18
CA LEU A 211 12.06 -12.64 -5.31
C LEU A 211 11.00 -11.54 -5.18
N ARG A 212 10.90 -10.97 -3.99
CA ARG A 212 10.02 -9.81 -3.71
C ARG A 212 10.64 -8.91 -2.65
N ASP A 213 10.41 -7.61 -2.78
CA ASP A 213 10.56 -6.66 -1.66
C ASP A 213 9.25 -6.61 -0.88
N PHE A 214 9.33 -6.64 0.46
CA PHE A 214 8.19 -6.54 1.35
C PHE A 214 8.36 -5.42 2.35
N ILE A 215 7.38 -4.56 2.45
CA ILE A 215 7.37 -3.45 3.41
C ILE A 215 6.22 -3.62 4.41
N HIS A 216 6.49 -3.42 5.70
CA HIS A 216 5.45 -3.48 6.72
C HIS A 216 4.50 -2.28 6.62
N GLY A 217 3.19 -2.50 6.84
CA GLY A 217 2.18 -1.46 6.68
C GLY A 217 2.39 -0.22 7.56
N TRP A 218 3.05 -0.35 8.73
CA TRP A 218 3.40 0.84 9.53
C TRP A 218 4.56 1.63 8.93
N ASP A 219 5.47 1.00 8.20
CA ASP A 219 6.51 1.72 7.45
C ASP A 219 5.91 2.41 6.22
N VAL A 220 4.87 1.84 5.60
CA VAL A 220 4.10 2.57 4.57
C VAL A 220 3.54 3.88 5.14
N CYS A 221 3.01 3.87 6.37
CA CYS A 221 2.50 5.09 7.01
C CYS A 221 3.61 6.12 7.26
N ARG A 222 4.81 5.70 7.70
CA ARG A 222 5.97 6.58 7.88
C ARG A 222 6.41 7.22 6.55
N GLY A 223 6.40 6.44 5.46
CA GLY A 223 6.67 6.95 4.12
C GLY A 223 5.68 8.03 3.69
N VAL A 224 4.39 7.82 3.94
CA VAL A 224 3.35 8.82 3.67
C VAL A 224 3.59 10.09 4.50
N GLU A 225 3.90 9.97 5.78
CA GLU A 225 4.19 11.12 6.64
C GLU A 225 5.43 11.89 6.15
N ALA A 226 6.51 11.20 5.77
CA ALA A 226 7.69 11.83 5.20
C ALA A 226 7.35 12.65 3.93
N ILE A 227 6.49 12.09 3.05
CA ILE A 227 6.02 12.82 1.86
C ILE A 227 5.13 14.01 2.23
N ILE A 228 4.27 13.90 3.26
CA ILE A 228 3.46 15.03 3.72
C ILE A 228 4.33 16.19 4.22
N GLU A 229 5.41 15.88 4.92
CA GLU A 229 6.27 16.88 5.58
C GLU A 229 7.39 17.42 4.69
N THR A 230 7.79 16.69 3.63
CA THR A 230 8.87 17.16 2.76
C THR A 230 8.51 18.44 2.01
N LYS A 231 9.54 19.25 1.74
CA LYS A 231 9.49 20.41 0.83
C LYS A 231 10.08 20.08 -0.54
N GLU A 232 10.68 18.90 -0.67
CA GLU A 232 11.24 18.43 -1.95
C GLU A 232 10.14 18.14 -2.96
N LYS A 233 10.39 18.49 -4.21
CA LYS A 233 9.41 18.37 -5.30
C LYS A 233 9.69 17.17 -6.21
N HIS A 234 10.04 16.03 -5.61
CA HIS A 234 10.16 14.80 -6.38
C HIS A 234 8.77 14.24 -6.68
N LEU A 235 8.50 13.94 -7.94
CA LEU A 235 7.21 13.39 -8.33
C LEU A 235 7.02 11.95 -7.83
N ILE A 236 8.04 11.11 -7.92
CA ILE A 236 7.91 9.64 -7.75
C ILE A 236 8.84 9.15 -6.64
N TYR A 237 8.33 8.21 -5.84
CA TYR A 237 9.10 7.51 -4.80
C TYR A 237 8.84 6.00 -4.85
N ASN A 238 9.89 5.19 -4.84
CA ASN A 238 9.78 3.79 -4.51
C ASN A 238 9.60 3.64 -2.99
N LEU A 239 8.42 3.27 -2.54
CA LEU A 239 8.18 2.98 -1.12
C LEU A 239 8.35 1.47 -0.89
N SER A 240 9.54 1.10 -0.44
CA SER A 240 10.01 -0.27 -0.27
C SER A 240 10.87 -0.40 0.99
N SER A 241 11.10 -1.62 1.44
CA SER A 241 12.06 -1.89 2.50
C SER A 241 13.52 -1.75 2.03
N GLY A 242 13.74 -1.85 0.72
CA GLY A 242 15.07 -1.96 0.11
C GLY A 242 15.72 -3.33 0.30
N ILE A 243 14.97 -4.33 0.80
CA ILE A 243 15.44 -5.71 1.02
C ILE A 243 14.59 -6.65 0.17
N THR A 244 15.23 -7.35 -0.75
CA THR A 244 14.59 -8.35 -1.60
C THR A 244 14.91 -9.74 -1.10
N LEU A 245 13.88 -10.57 -0.88
CA LEU A 245 13.98 -11.94 -0.42
C LEU A 245 13.18 -12.87 -1.31
N SER A 246 13.61 -14.12 -1.41
CA SER A 246 12.83 -15.18 -2.03
C SER A 246 11.65 -15.60 -1.13
N ILE A 247 10.62 -16.14 -1.74
CA ILE A 247 9.46 -16.66 -0.97
C ILE A 247 9.89 -17.79 -0.03
N LEU A 248 10.91 -18.57 -0.41
CA LEU A 248 11.46 -19.62 0.45
C LEU A 248 12.18 -19.02 1.67
N GLU A 249 13.02 -18.00 1.50
CA GLU A 249 13.67 -17.31 2.63
C GLU A 249 12.66 -16.72 3.60
N ILE A 250 11.56 -16.18 3.09
CA ILE A 250 10.45 -15.69 3.92
C ILE A 250 9.78 -16.82 4.69
N ALA A 251 9.51 -17.95 4.04
CA ALA A 251 8.93 -19.11 4.68
C ALA A 251 9.83 -19.66 5.80
N GLU A 252 11.15 -19.72 5.59
CA GLU A 252 12.11 -20.13 6.61
C GLU A 252 12.16 -19.15 7.80
N LYS A 253 12.08 -17.84 7.54
CA LYS A 253 11.98 -16.84 8.61
C LYS A 253 10.69 -16.99 9.42
N ILE A 254 9.55 -17.22 8.76
CA ILE A 254 8.27 -17.48 9.43
C ILE A 254 8.36 -18.76 10.28
N LYS A 255 8.93 -19.84 9.74
CA LYS A 255 9.18 -21.10 10.46
C LYS A 255 10.01 -20.86 11.72
N LYS A 256 11.11 -20.11 11.60
CA LYS A 256 12.00 -19.78 12.71
C LYS A 256 11.25 -19.01 13.82
N VAL A 257 10.59 -17.92 13.48
CA VAL A 257 9.82 -17.09 14.43
C VAL A 257 8.71 -17.93 15.09
N PHE A 258 8.07 -18.81 14.33
CA PHE A 258 7.03 -19.70 14.87
C PHE A 258 7.61 -20.70 15.88
N ALA A 259 8.76 -21.32 15.58
CA ALA A 259 9.43 -22.26 16.48
C ALA A 259 9.88 -21.58 17.78
N GLU A 260 10.45 -20.38 17.69
CA GLU A 260 10.86 -19.58 18.85
C GLU A 260 9.66 -19.18 19.73
N ARG A 261 8.52 -18.85 19.13
CA ARG A 261 7.33 -18.38 19.85
C ARG A 261 6.49 -19.52 20.47
N TYR A 262 6.35 -20.63 19.78
CA TYR A 262 5.41 -21.70 20.14
C TYR A 262 6.10 -23.03 20.50
N ASN A 263 7.41 -23.12 20.39
CA ASN A 263 8.20 -24.34 20.57
C ASN A 263 7.72 -25.51 19.71
N ILE A 264 7.34 -25.22 18.45
CA ILE A 264 6.85 -26.19 17.47
C ILE A 264 7.59 -25.95 16.15
N GLU A 265 8.17 -27.01 15.60
CA GLU A 265 8.78 -27.00 14.28
C GLU A 265 7.71 -27.19 13.20
N LEU A 266 7.76 -26.32 12.17
CA LEU A 266 6.86 -26.37 11.03
C LEU A 266 7.53 -27.03 9.83
N PRO A 267 6.84 -27.96 9.12
CA PRO A 267 7.27 -28.37 7.81
C PRO A 267 6.97 -27.28 6.76
N ILE A 268 7.87 -27.14 5.78
CA ILE A 268 7.65 -26.36 4.56
C ILE A 268 7.50 -27.36 3.40
N LYS A 269 6.38 -27.30 2.69
CA LYS A 269 6.13 -28.09 1.48
C LYS A 269 6.17 -27.20 0.26
N VAL A 270 6.87 -27.67 -0.77
CA VAL A 270 6.98 -27.02 -2.07
C VAL A 270 6.18 -27.86 -3.07
N THR A 271 5.19 -27.25 -3.75
CA THR A 271 4.28 -27.98 -4.66
C THR A 271 4.85 -28.12 -6.07
N GLU A 272 5.65 -27.17 -6.54
CA GLU A 272 6.30 -27.21 -7.85
C GLU A 272 7.82 -27.14 -7.73
N GLN A 273 8.52 -28.04 -8.40
CA GLN A 273 9.98 -27.98 -8.57
C GLN A 273 10.28 -27.54 -9.99
N ASN A 274 10.35 -26.24 -10.23
CA ASN A 274 10.86 -25.72 -11.50
C ASN A 274 12.39 -25.75 -11.47
N LYS A 275 12.98 -26.82 -11.98
CA LYS A 275 14.43 -27.04 -12.01
C LYS A 275 15.22 -26.04 -12.88
N ASN A 276 14.57 -25.15 -13.60
CA ASN A 276 15.19 -24.24 -14.57
C ASN A 276 14.82 -22.75 -14.41
N SER A 277 14.21 -22.32 -13.34
CA SER A 277 13.94 -20.89 -13.13
C SER A 277 15.24 -20.19 -12.75
N LYS A 278 15.80 -19.41 -13.67
CA LYS A 278 16.87 -18.47 -13.35
C LYS A 278 16.29 -17.41 -12.40
N THR A 279 16.71 -17.41 -11.15
CA THR A 279 16.29 -16.40 -10.18
C THR A 279 16.93 -15.06 -10.58
N MET A 280 16.11 -14.10 -10.98
CA MET A 280 16.56 -12.74 -11.27
C MET A 280 16.73 -11.97 -9.95
N ILE A 281 17.91 -11.41 -9.71
CA ILE A 281 18.21 -10.67 -8.48
C ILE A 281 17.96 -9.19 -8.76
N TYR A 282 16.95 -8.61 -8.11
CA TYR A 282 16.70 -7.19 -8.21
C TYR A 282 16.60 -6.55 -6.82
N LYS A 283 16.82 -5.25 -6.76
CA LYS A 283 16.56 -4.43 -5.58
C LYS A 283 15.74 -3.22 -5.98
N LEU A 284 14.63 -2.97 -5.28
CA LEU A 284 13.93 -1.69 -5.37
C LEU A 284 14.73 -0.65 -4.59
N ASP A 285 15.28 0.34 -5.29
CA ASP A 285 16.01 1.42 -4.65
C ASP A 285 15.02 2.39 -3.97
N ASN A 286 15.18 2.59 -2.68
CA ASN A 286 14.39 3.49 -1.86
C ASN A 286 15.19 4.72 -1.37
N SER A 287 16.36 4.95 -1.96
CA SER A 287 17.25 6.04 -1.55
C SER A 287 16.57 7.41 -1.64
N LEU A 288 15.71 7.59 -2.64
CA LEU A 288 15.02 8.87 -2.86
C LEU A 288 14.02 9.18 -1.74
N ILE A 289 13.21 8.21 -1.31
CA ILE A 289 12.29 8.43 -0.19
C ILE A 289 13.05 8.51 1.14
N CYS A 290 14.16 7.80 1.30
CA CYS A 290 15.03 7.93 2.47
C CYS A 290 15.63 9.34 2.57
N SER A 291 15.96 9.99 1.45
CA SER A 291 16.52 11.35 1.42
C SER A 291 15.58 12.41 1.99
N ILE A 292 14.27 12.14 2.04
CA ILE A 292 13.25 13.02 2.64
C ILE A 292 12.88 12.63 4.08
N GLY A 293 13.66 11.78 4.73
CA GLY A 293 13.52 11.41 6.14
C GLY A 293 12.73 10.13 6.40
N PHE A 294 12.40 9.36 5.37
CA PHE A 294 11.84 8.02 5.57
C PHE A 294 12.95 7.05 6.02
N GLU A 295 12.61 6.21 6.99
CA GLU A 295 13.43 5.09 7.43
C GLU A 295 12.51 3.90 7.75
N PRO A 296 12.69 2.73 7.10
CA PRO A 296 11.98 1.52 7.50
C PRO A 296 12.47 1.10 8.90
N LYS A 297 11.53 0.94 9.84
CA LYS A 297 11.85 0.66 11.25
C LYS A 297 11.51 -0.75 11.68
N LEU A 298 10.61 -1.41 10.96
CA LEU A 298 10.15 -2.75 11.33
C LEU A 298 10.93 -3.80 10.56
N SER A 299 11.58 -4.68 11.30
CA SER A 299 12.17 -5.89 10.71
C SER A 299 11.08 -6.84 10.23
N LEU A 300 11.44 -7.77 9.34
CA LEU A 300 10.50 -8.81 8.90
C LEU A 300 10.04 -9.68 10.07
N GLU A 301 10.94 -9.97 11.01
CA GLU A 301 10.67 -10.74 12.21
C GLU A 301 9.65 -10.03 13.13
N ASP A 302 9.76 -8.72 13.30
CA ASP A 302 8.78 -7.92 14.06
C ASP A 302 7.38 -8.00 13.41
N GLY A 303 7.31 -7.82 12.10
CA GLY A 303 6.04 -7.88 11.37
C GLY A 303 5.41 -9.28 11.37
N ILE A 304 6.22 -10.35 11.34
CA ILE A 304 5.73 -11.74 11.51
C ILE A 304 5.17 -11.94 12.93
N ASN A 305 5.86 -11.41 13.95
CA ASN A 305 5.38 -11.48 15.33
C ASN A 305 4.05 -10.75 15.51
N ASP A 306 3.89 -9.55 14.94
CA ASP A 306 2.62 -8.79 14.94
C ASP A 306 1.48 -9.60 14.32
N LEU A 307 1.74 -10.29 13.20
CA LEU A 307 0.76 -11.17 12.56
C LEU A 307 0.36 -12.35 13.46
N PHE A 308 1.32 -12.99 14.12
CA PHE A 308 1.02 -14.08 15.06
C PHE A 308 0.26 -13.59 16.30
N GLU A 309 0.57 -12.40 16.81
CA GLU A 309 -0.21 -11.81 17.90
C GLU A 309 -1.67 -11.54 17.49
N TYR A 310 -1.87 -11.01 16.29
CA TYR A 310 -3.21 -10.79 15.76
C TYR A 310 -3.97 -12.10 15.63
N LEU A 311 -3.37 -13.13 15.02
CA LEU A 311 -3.99 -14.45 14.83
C LEU A 311 -4.32 -15.11 16.19
N GLN A 312 -3.45 -15.00 17.17
CA GLN A 312 -3.67 -15.53 18.51
C GLN A 312 -4.86 -14.89 19.23
N LYS A 313 -5.09 -13.58 19.00
CA LYS A 313 -6.24 -12.86 19.58
C LYS A 313 -7.57 -13.22 18.93
N LYS A 314 -7.54 -13.67 17.65
CA LYS A 314 -8.73 -13.93 16.84
C LYS A 314 -9.16 -15.40 16.81
N VAL A 315 -8.28 -16.33 17.08
CA VAL A 315 -8.54 -17.80 17.06
C VAL A 315 -8.79 -18.34 18.49
N LYS A 316 -9.22 -17.46 19.38
CA LYS A 316 -9.66 -17.90 20.73
C LYS A 316 -11.15 -18.32 20.70
#